data_2e4bd7c18715a7353bbde675c50cd344
#
_entry.id   2e4bd7c18715a7353bbde675c50cd344
#
_cell.length_a   1.000
_cell.length_b   1.000
_cell.length_c   1.000
_cell.angle_alpha   90.00
_cell.angle_beta   90.00
_cell.angle_gamma   90.00
#
_symmetry.space_group_name_H-M   'P 1'
#
loop_
_entity.id
_entity.type
_entity.pdbx_description
1 polymer ?
#
loop_
_entity_poly.entity_id
_entity_poly.type
_entity_poly.pdbx_seq_one_letter_code
_entity_poly.pdbx_strand_id
1 'polypeptide(L)'
;MERHNIVIIGGGPAGLTLAAELNALGIKDVVVLEREQEAGGIPRHCGHLGFGIDNKNRFLTGPKFAAKLCDLNKDLDIRSRTTVLEFTLRGTMRLHSATGISEMSATCIILATGTRESSRAARLIGGNKLPGVMNTGTFQQLVYLKHQKPFSNPVIIGSEWVSFSNLLTCRHAKIKPVCMITESANLDAPSYFGLGARLAFGVPVKRNTKLLSINGHEKVESVEVESGGRKETIACDGVIVSGKFRSENALYSSGFIKQENTAPLTTEIYRTSTPNIYAVGNVLGHLETAGACMLQGRKLAAMIASDLK
;
A
#
# COMPACT_ATOMS: atom_id res chain seq x y z
N MET A 1 -15.35 -15.11 -24.08
CA MET A 1 -15.13 -14.11 -23.02
C MET A 1 -15.87 -14.59 -21.78
N GLU A 2 -15.16 -14.79 -20.71
CA GLU A 2 -15.70 -15.20 -19.40
C GLU A 2 -16.53 -14.06 -18.81
N ARG A 3 -17.65 -14.37 -18.14
CA ARG A 3 -18.54 -13.38 -17.54
C ARG A 3 -18.82 -13.74 -16.09
N HIS A 4 -18.72 -12.73 -15.20
CA HIS A 4 -18.99 -12.86 -13.78
C HIS A 4 -19.99 -11.81 -13.30
N ASN A 5 -20.66 -12.11 -12.20
CA ASN A 5 -21.55 -11.14 -11.56
C ASN A 5 -20.73 -10.04 -10.89
N ILE A 6 -19.73 -10.40 -10.09
CA ILE A 6 -18.92 -9.45 -9.33
C ILE A 6 -17.44 -9.76 -9.54
N VAL A 7 -16.68 -8.75 -9.93
CA VAL A 7 -15.20 -8.81 -9.97
C VAL A 7 -14.62 -7.78 -9.01
N ILE A 8 -13.79 -8.26 -8.07
CA ILE A 8 -13.08 -7.45 -7.10
C ILE A 8 -11.61 -7.31 -7.56
N ILE A 9 -11.16 -6.10 -7.80
CA ILE A 9 -9.80 -5.80 -8.24
C ILE A 9 -8.96 -5.43 -7.03
N GLY A 10 -8.13 -6.37 -6.57
CA GLY A 10 -7.24 -6.28 -5.43
C GLY A 10 -7.57 -7.26 -4.31
N GLY A 11 -6.66 -8.18 -4.05
CA GLY A 11 -6.74 -9.23 -3.01
C GLY A 11 -6.15 -8.80 -1.67
N GLY A 12 -6.29 -7.53 -1.29
CA GLY A 12 -5.91 -7.02 0.03
C GLY A 12 -7.00 -7.23 1.10
N PRO A 13 -6.81 -6.69 2.33
CA PRO A 13 -7.76 -6.86 3.43
C PRO A 13 -9.20 -6.47 3.10
N ALA A 14 -9.40 -5.37 2.38
CA ALA A 14 -10.74 -4.93 1.98
C ALA A 14 -11.38 -5.91 0.99
N GLY A 15 -10.67 -6.26 -0.10
CA GLY A 15 -11.19 -7.11 -1.17
C GLY A 15 -11.47 -8.54 -0.73
N LEU A 16 -10.53 -9.16 0.03
CA LEU A 16 -10.71 -10.52 0.53
C LEU A 16 -11.86 -10.59 1.56
N THR A 17 -11.97 -9.60 2.45
CA THR A 17 -13.08 -9.57 3.41
C THR A 17 -14.42 -9.38 2.69
N LEU A 18 -14.47 -8.49 1.71
CA LEU A 18 -15.66 -8.29 0.90
C LEU A 18 -16.10 -9.59 0.20
N ALA A 19 -15.16 -10.30 -0.44
CA ALA A 19 -15.44 -11.57 -1.12
C ALA A 19 -16.01 -12.64 -0.16
N ALA A 20 -15.40 -12.77 1.03
CA ALA A 20 -15.87 -13.69 2.07
C ALA A 20 -17.30 -13.37 2.53
N GLU A 21 -17.58 -12.09 2.79
CA GLU A 21 -18.89 -11.65 3.27
C GLU A 21 -19.97 -11.80 2.19
N LEU A 22 -19.67 -11.48 0.91
CA LEU A 22 -20.59 -11.71 -0.20
C LEU A 22 -20.95 -13.21 -0.32
N ASN A 23 -19.94 -14.08 -0.24
CA ASN A 23 -20.14 -15.52 -0.27
C ASN A 23 -20.99 -16.01 0.93
N ALA A 24 -20.75 -15.49 2.13
CA ALA A 24 -21.52 -15.79 3.34
C ALA A 24 -22.98 -15.32 3.22
N LEU A 25 -23.23 -14.23 2.51
CA LEU A 25 -24.57 -13.72 2.20
C LEU A 25 -25.26 -14.47 1.05
N GLY A 26 -24.64 -15.52 0.51
CA GLY A 26 -25.19 -16.35 -0.56
C GLY A 26 -24.99 -15.78 -1.98
N ILE A 27 -24.27 -14.66 -2.12
CA ILE A 27 -23.94 -14.09 -3.41
C ILE A 27 -22.78 -14.89 -4.01
N LYS A 28 -23.07 -15.62 -5.08
CA LYS A 28 -22.12 -16.48 -5.79
C LYS A 28 -21.56 -15.77 -7.01
N ASP A 29 -20.59 -16.41 -7.67
CA ASP A 29 -19.93 -15.87 -8.87
C ASP A 29 -19.22 -14.53 -8.59
N VAL A 30 -18.38 -14.57 -7.56
CA VAL A 30 -17.48 -13.49 -7.15
C VAL A 30 -16.05 -13.91 -7.44
N VAL A 31 -15.34 -13.11 -8.22
CA VAL A 31 -13.91 -13.34 -8.55
C VAL A 31 -13.08 -12.23 -7.96
N VAL A 32 -11.94 -12.58 -7.34
CA VAL A 32 -10.92 -11.64 -6.88
C VAL A 32 -9.71 -11.71 -7.79
N LEU A 33 -9.34 -10.57 -8.39
CA LEU A 33 -8.15 -10.45 -9.24
C LEU A 33 -7.02 -9.79 -8.43
N GLU A 34 -5.89 -10.49 -8.30
CA GLU A 34 -4.72 -10.00 -7.57
C GLU A 34 -3.48 -10.00 -8.49
N ARG A 35 -2.83 -8.86 -8.63
CA ARG A 35 -1.65 -8.71 -9.49
C ARG A 35 -0.39 -9.36 -8.92
N GLU A 36 -0.28 -9.42 -7.60
CA GLU A 36 0.88 -10.00 -6.93
C GLU A 36 0.86 -11.54 -7.03
N GLN A 37 1.97 -12.14 -6.64
CA GLN A 37 2.13 -13.60 -6.64
C GLN A 37 1.13 -14.30 -5.72
N GLU A 38 0.73 -13.64 -4.65
CA GLU A 38 -0.21 -14.12 -3.64
C GLU A 38 -1.09 -12.98 -3.16
N ALA A 39 -2.32 -13.29 -2.80
CA ALA A 39 -3.23 -12.35 -2.16
C ALA A 39 -2.81 -12.04 -0.70
N GLY A 40 -3.47 -11.08 -0.06
CA GLY A 40 -3.20 -10.63 1.30
C GLY A 40 -2.76 -9.16 1.38
N GLY A 41 -2.35 -8.56 0.26
CA GLY A 41 -2.00 -7.14 0.13
C GLY A 41 -0.79 -6.71 0.95
N ILE A 42 -0.74 -5.43 1.30
CA ILE A 42 0.36 -4.79 2.05
C ILE A 42 0.78 -5.55 3.33
N PRO A 43 -0.14 -6.10 4.15
CA PRO A 43 0.26 -6.86 5.34
C PRO A 43 1.28 -7.97 5.09
N ARG A 44 1.30 -8.59 3.92
CA ARG A 44 2.24 -9.68 3.58
C ARG A 44 3.70 -9.32 3.83
N HIS A 45 4.08 -8.08 3.65
CA HIS A 45 5.46 -7.61 3.83
C HIS A 45 5.63 -6.62 5.00
N CYS A 46 4.63 -6.46 5.87
CA CYS A 46 4.74 -5.66 7.10
C CYS A 46 5.05 -6.57 8.30
N GLY A 47 6.32 -6.86 8.56
CA GLY A 47 6.74 -7.85 9.59
C GLY A 47 6.53 -7.44 11.03
N HIS A 48 6.06 -6.21 11.30
CA HIS A 48 5.78 -5.75 12.66
C HIS A 48 4.45 -6.29 13.21
N LEU A 49 4.30 -6.24 14.54
CA LEU A 49 3.07 -6.54 15.26
C LEU A 49 2.05 -5.40 15.10
N GLY A 50 0.78 -5.68 15.38
CA GLY A 50 -0.32 -4.71 15.39
C GLY A 50 -1.43 -4.99 14.39
N PHE A 51 -1.29 -6.06 13.60
CA PHE A 51 -2.37 -6.49 12.71
C PHE A 51 -3.40 -7.34 13.46
N GLY A 52 -4.67 -7.19 13.10
CA GLY A 52 -5.77 -7.96 13.68
C GLY A 52 -6.28 -7.47 15.03
N ILE A 53 -5.86 -6.30 15.50
CA ILE A 53 -6.33 -5.70 16.76
C ILE A 53 -7.85 -5.54 16.76
N ASP A 54 -8.42 -5.12 15.64
CA ASP A 54 -9.85 -4.84 15.47
C ASP A 54 -10.71 -6.11 15.34
N ASN A 55 -10.09 -7.30 15.26
CA ASN A 55 -10.74 -8.59 14.99
C ASN A 55 -10.54 -9.64 16.10
N LYS A 56 -10.33 -9.26 17.34
CA LYS A 56 -10.05 -10.16 18.49
C LYS A 56 -8.76 -11.01 18.35
N ASN A 57 -8.07 -10.98 17.22
CA ASN A 57 -6.79 -11.66 16.95
C ASN A 57 -5.62 -10.69 17.19
N ARG A 58 -5.51 -10.21 18.40
CA ARG A 58 -4.54 -9.19 18.80
C ARG A 58 -3.11 -9.67 18.57
N PHE A 59 -2.24 -8.76 18.09
CA PHE A 59 -0.79 -8.95 17.99
C PHE A 59 -0.28 -9.95 16.95
N LEU A 60 -0.96 -10.08 15.81
CA LEU A 60 -0.38 -10.76 14.66
C LEU A 60 0.65 -9.86 13.98
N THR A 61 1.68 -10.48 13.40
CA THR A 61 2.51 -9.81 12.37
C THR A 61 1.71 -9.73 11.07
N GLY A 62 2.05 -8.77 10.22
CA GLY A 62 1.37 -8.62 8.92
C GLY A 62 1.34 -9.89 8.09
N PRO A 63 2.47 -10.64 7.90
CA PRO A 63 2.45 -11.92 7.17
C PRO A 63 1.50 -12.96 7.76
N LYS A 64 1.47 -13.11 9.09
CA LYS A 64 0.54 -14.04 9.75
C LYS A 64 -0.92 -13.62 9.58
N PHE A 65 -1.18 -12.32 9.63
CA PHE A 65 -2.51 -11.77 9.38
C PHE A 65 -2.95 -12.03 7.93
N ALA A 66 -2.09 -11.75 6.95
CA ALA A 66 -2.37 -11.98 5.54
C ALA A 66 -2.61 -13.46 5.25
N ALA A 67 -1.77 -14.35 5.76
CA ALA A 67 -1.93 -15.80 5.61
C ALA A 67 -3.28 -16.28 6.16
N LYS A 68 -3.66 -15.84 7.37
CA LYS A 68 -4.97 -16.16 7.96
C LYS A 68 -6.13 -15.63 7.12
N LEU A 69 -6.00 -14.42 6.57
CA LEU A 69 -7.03 -13.85 5.72
C LEU A 69 -7.19 -14.64 4.41
N CYS A 70 -6.10 -15.08 3.81
CA CYS A 70 -6.13 -15.96 2.62
C CYS A 70 -6.73 -17.32 2.95
N ASP A 71 -6.38 -17.92 4.08
CA ASP A 71 -6.91 -19.23 4.51
C ASP A 71 -8.44 -19.19 4.71
N LEU A 72 -8.97 -18.10 5.26
CA LEU A 72 -10.42 -17.88 5.39
C LEU A 72 -11.14 -17.75 4.04
N ASN A 73 -10.41 -17.51 2.95
CA ASN A 73 -10.93 -17.31 1.60
C ASN A 73 -10.48 -18.39 0.62
N LYS A 74 -9.93 -19.51 1.09
CA LYS A 74 -9.33 -20.56 0.25
C LYS A 74 -10.29 -21.20 -0.76
N ASP A 75 -11.58 -21.18 -0.47
CA ASP A 75 -12.62 -21.79 -1.31
C ASP A 75 -13.25 -20.79 -2.30
N LEU A 76 -12.75 -19.55 -2.36
CA LEU A 76 -13.19 -18.52 -3.28
C LEU A 76 -12.32 -18.49 -4.55
N ASP A 77 -12.86 -17.98 -5.66
CA ASP A 77 -12.10 -17.77 -6.90
C ASP A 77 -11.19 -16.54 -6.74
N ILE A 78 -9.94 -16.80 -6.33
CA ILE A 78 -8.89 -15.79 -6.20
C ILE A 78 -7.82 -16.06 -7.24
N ARG A 79 -7.70 -15.17 -8.21
CA ARG A 79 -6.75 -15.28 -9.32
C ARG A 79 -5.55 -14.36 -9.09
N SER A 80 -4.52 -14.93 -8.48
CA SER A 80 -3.22 -14.26 -8.31
C SER A 80 -2.46 -14.13 -9.64
N ARG A 81 -1.42 -13.28 -9.68
CA ARG A 81 -0.64 -12.95 -10.89
C ARG A 81 -1.53 -12.49 -12.06
N THR A 82 -2.65 -11.88 -11.76
CA THR A 82 -3.61 -11.40 -12.74
C THR A 82 -3.77 -9.90 -12.60
N THR A 83 -3.25 -9.17 -13.57
CA THR A 83 -3.29 -7.71 -13.61
C THR A 83 -4.42 -7.25 -14.50
N VAL A 84 -5.33 -6.44 -14.00
CA VAL A 84 -6.29 -5.72 -14.83
C VAL A 84 -5.54 -4.56 -15.50
N LEU A 85 -5.49 -4.55 -16.82
CA LEU A 85 -4.84 -3.51 -17.61
C LEU A 85 -5.75 -2.30 -17.80
N GLU A 86 -7.01 -2.58 -18.11
CA GLU A 86 -8.05 -1.58 -18.31
C GLU A 86 -9.43 -2.21 -18.15
N PHE A 87 -10.44 -1.40 -17.95
CA PHE A 87 -11.83 -1.83 -18.02
C PHE A 87 -12.70 -0.73 -18.62
N THR A 88 -13.86 -1.11 -19.13
CA THR A 88 -14.83 -0.21 -19.78
C THR A 88 -16.06 0.04 -18.90
N LEU A 89 -16.83 1.07 -19.21
CA LEU A 89 -18.13 1.35 -18.56
C LEU A 89 -19.14 0.20 -18.71
N ARG A 90 -18.96 -0.65 -19.71
CA ARG A 90 -19.82 -1.84 -19.94
C ARG A 90 -19.38 -3.05 -19.14
N GLY A 91 -18.36 -2.92 -18.29
CA GLY A 91 -17.85 -3.99 -17.44
C GLY A 91 -16.89 -4.96 -18.12
N THR A 92 -16.47 -4.72 -19.37
CA THR A 92 -15.43 -5.52 -20.02
C THR A 92 -14.06 -5.12 -19.50
N MET A 93 -13.24 -6.09 -19.14
CA MET A 93 -11.90 -5.91 -18.62
C MET A 93 -10.89 -6.63 -19.49
N ARG A 94 -9.72 -6.02 -19.71
CA ARG A 94 -8.56 -6.65 -20.30
C ARG A 94 -7.55 -7.01 -19.21
N LEU A 95 -7.16 -8.27 -19.19
CA LEU A 95 -6.33 -8.86 -18.15
C LEU A 95 -4.99 -9.31 -18.72
N HIS A 96 -3.96 -9.28 -17.90
CA HIS A 96 -2.68 -9.92 -18.16
C HIS A 96 -2.36 -10.92 -17.04
N SER A 97 -2.08 -12.15 -17.42
CA SER A 97 -1.68 -13.23 -16.51
C SER A 97 -0.49 -14.01 -17.07
N ALA A 98 -0.10 -15.09 -16.40
CA ALA A 98 0.98 -15.97 -16.88
C ALA A 98 0.67 -16.62 -18.24
N THR A 99 -0.61 -16.74 -18.62
CA THR A 99 -1.05 -17.28 -19.93
C THR A 99 -1.17 -16.21 -21.02
N GLY A 100 -0.83 -14.95 -20.71
CA GLY A 100 -0.91 -13.84 -21.63
C GLY A 100 -2.10 -12.92 -21.39
N ILE A 101 -2.55 -12.24 -22.46
CA ILE A 101 -3.66 -11.29 -22.43
C ILE A 101 -4.98 -12.04 -22.65
N SER A 102 -5.98 -11.75 -21.85
CA SER A 102 -7.33 -12.29 -21.96
C SER A 102 -8.38 -11.20 -21.66
N GLU A 103 -9.63 -11.50 -21.95
CA GLU A 103 -10.77 -10.63 -21.66
C GLU A 103 -11.76 -11.30 -20.73
N MET A 104 -12.34 -10.50 -19.85
CA MET A 104 -13.38 -10.88 -18.90
C MET A 104 -14.44 -9.79 -18.86
N SER A 105 -15.66 -10.11 -18.48
CA SER A 105 -16.70 -9.12 -18.20
C SER A 105 -17.32 -9.32 -16.82
N ALA A 106 -17.74 -8.22 -16.19
CA ALA A 106 -18.46 -8.24 -14.93
C ALA A 106 -19.69 -7.34 -14.98
N THR A 107 -20.72 -7.74 -14.26
CA THR A 107 -21.88 -6.88 -14.04
C THR A 107 -21.57 -5.79 -13.03
N CYS A 108 -20.76 -6.11 -12.02
CA CYS A 108 -20.31 -5.20 -10.97
C CYS A 108 -18.80 -5.28 -10.82
N ILE A 109 -18.13 -4.13 -10.78
CA ILE A 109 -16.67 -4.01 -10.56
C ILE A 109 -16.43 -3.30 -9.24
N ILE A 110 -15.50 -3.87 -8.44
CA ILE A 110 -15.13 -3.29 -7.16
C ILE A 110 -13.64 -2.98 -7.15
N LEU A 111 -13.32 -1.71 -6.98
CA LEU A 111 -11.95 -1.23 -6.85
C LEU A 111 -11.49 -1.38 -5.39
N ALA A 112 -10.64 -2.36 -5.13
CA ALA A 112 -9.99 -2.59 -3.85
C ALA A 112 -8.45 -2.49 -3.97
N THR A 113 -7.98 -1.65 -4.91
CA THR A 113 -6.58 -1.53 -5.36
C THR A 113 -5.66 -0.88 -4.34
N GLY A 114 -6.22 -0.26 -3.30
CA GLY A 114 -5.47 0.34 -2.21
C GLY A 114 -4.71 1.60 -2.59
N THR A 115 -3.58 1.83 -1.91
CA THR A 115 -2.72 3.00 -2.07
C THR A 115 -1.28 2.59 -2.35
N ARG A 116 -0.52 3.52 -2.89
CA ARG A 116 0.93 3.44 -3.05
C ARG A 116 1.62 4.68 -2.48
N GLU A 117 2.84 4.54 -2.03
CA GLU A 117 3.68 5.67 -1.65
C GLU A 117 4.04 6.50 -2.88
N SER A 118 4.12 7.82 -2.70
CA SER A 118 4.59 8.73 -3.74
C SER A 118 6.05 8.43 -4.08
N SER A 119 6.33 8.33 -5.38
CA SER A 119 7.69 8.09 -5.86
C SER A 119 8.62 9.28 -5.57
N ARG A 120 9.92 9.03 -5.57
CA ARG A 120 10.96 10.07 -5.51
C ARG A 120 10.70 11.20 -6.53
N ALA A 121 10.35 10.84 -7.77
CA ALA A 121 10.09 11.81 -8.83
C ALA A 121 8.86 12.67 -8.53
N ALA A 122 7.78 12.08 -8.04
CA ALA A 122 6.58 12.81 -7.63
C ALA A 122 6.81 13.76 -6.44
N ARG A 123 7.87 13.53 -5.67
CA ARG A 123 8.29 14.37 -4.52
C ARG A 123 9.37 15.38 -4.90
N LEU A 124 9.77 15.46 -6.16
CA LEU A 124 10.80 16.37 -6.69
C LEU A 124 12.16 16.25 -5.97
N ILE A 125 12.51 15.06 -5.48
CA ILE A 125 13.78 14.83 -4.81
C ILE A 125 14.89 14.74 -5.87
N GLY A 126 15.80 15.69 -5.84
CA GLY A 126 16.91 15.87 -6.78
C GLY A 126 18.04 14.84 -6.65
N GLY A 127 19.11 15.06 -7.45
CA GLY A 127 20.34 14.26 -7.44
C GLY A 127 20.30 13.02 -8.36
N ASN A 128 21.32 12.17 -8.25
CA ASN A 128 21.55 11.03 -9.12
C ASN A 128 20.49 9.94 -8.98
N LYS A 129 20.17 9.25 -10.07
CA LYS A 129 19.26 8.07 -10.05
C LYS A 129 20.09 6.81 -9.77
N LEU A 130 20.40 6.59 -8.52
CA LEU A 130 21.28 5.53 -8.06
C LEU A 130 20.51 4.31 -7.51
N PRO A 131 21.05 3.08 -7.62
CA PRO A 131 20.62 1.94 -6.83
C PRO A 131 20.68 2.25 -5.33
N GLY A 132 19.75 1.69 -4.55
CA GLY A 132 19.65 1.93 -3.11
C GLY A 132 18.65 3.02 -2.72
N VAL A 133 17.94 3.62 -3.69
CA VAL A 133 16.82 4.54 -3.41
C VAL A 133 15.51 3.82 -3.67
N MET A 134 14.69 3.68 -2.63
CA MET A 134 13.40 2.98 -2.72
C MET A 134 12.37 3.54 -1.73
N ASN A 135 11.11 3.20 -1.90
CA ASN A 135 10.07 3.49 -0.92
C ASN A 135 9.99 2.40 0.15
N THR A 136 9.19 2.62 1.20
CA THR A 136 9.00 1.66 2.29
C THR A 136 8.46 0.33 1.79
N GLY A 137 7.44 0.35 0.93
CA GLY A 137 6.83 -0.87 0.41
C GLY A 137 7.85 -1.76 -0.31
N THR A 138 8.67 -1.18 -1.19
CA THR A 138 9.74 -1.91 -1.88
C THR A 138 10.78 -2.44 -0.89
N PHE A 139 11.21 -1.63 0.07
CA PHE A 139 12.16 -2.05 1.09
C PHE A 139 11.64 -3.23 1.91
N GLN A 140 10.40 -3.15 2.37
CA GLN A 140 9.76 -4.23 3.12
C GLN A 140 9.60 -5.50 2.29
N GLN A 141 9.22 -5.39 1.00
CA GLN A 141 9.14 -6.54 0.10
C GLN A 141 10.50 -7.23 -0.07
N LEU A 142 11.57 -6.46 -0.27
CA LEU A 142 12.93 -7.03 -0.36
C LEU A 142 13.32 -7.78 0.91
N VAL A 143 13.02 -7.22 2.08
CA VAL A 143 13.38 -7.83 3.36
C VAL A 143 12.51 -9.04 3.68
N TYR A 144 11.18 -8.91 3.63
CA TYR A 144 10.27 -9.96 4.13
C TYR A 144 9.87 -11.00 3.09
N LEU A 145 9.83 -10.66 1.79
CA LEU A 145 9.43 -11.60 0.74
C LEU A 145 10.62 -12.14 -0.05
N LYS A 146 11.70 -11.36 -0.16
CA LYS A 146 12.89 -11.76 -0.92
C LYS A 146 14.09 -12.11 -0.04
N HIS A 147 13.99 -11.88 1.28
CA HIS A 147 15.07 -12.11 2.24
C HIS A 147 16.38 -11.41 1.86
N GLN A 148 16.27 -10.20 1.30
CA GLN A 148 17.40 -9.40 0.84
C GLN A 148 17.67 -8.24 1.78
N LYS A 149 18.96 -7.89 1.91
CA LYS A 149 19.44 -6.72 2.63
C LYS A 149 19.98 -5.71 1.60
N PRO A 150 19.18 -4.70 1.19
CA PRO A 150 19.55 -3.82 0.08
C PRO A 150 20.64 -2.79 0.41
N PHE A 151 20.83 -2.47 1.69
CA PHE A 151 21.83 -1.51 2.21
C PHE A 151 22.12 -1.80 3.68
N SER A 152 23.09 -1.09 4.26
CA SER A 152 23.47 -1.25 5.67
C SER A 152 23.17 -0.04 6.54
N ASN A 153 23.34 1.18 5.99
CA ASN A 153 23.23 2.44 6.71
C ASN A 153 22.38 3.46 5.93
N PRO A 154 21.07 3.23 5.77
CA PRO A 154 20.21 4.13 5.01
C PRO A 154 19.84 5.38 5.80
N VAL A 155 19.39 6.41 5.06
CA VAL A 155 18.62 7.54 5.57
C VAL A 155 17.15 7.31 5.27
N ILE A 156 16.27 7.59 6.23
CA ILE A 156 14.80 7.46 6.08
C ILE A 156 14.21 8.87 5.92
N ILE A 157 13.45 9.10 4.84
CA ILE A 157 12.79 10.36 4.56
C ILE A 157 11.31 10.23 4.85
N GLY A 158 10.80 10.97 5.84
CA GLY A 158 9.41 10.97 6.27
C GLY A 158 9.26 10.84 7.78
N SER A 159 8.08 11.16 8.30
CA SER A 159 7.75 11.12 9.73
C SER A 159 6.35 10.56 10.03
N GLU A 160 5.74 9.88 9.06
CA GLU A 160 4.47 9.18 9.21
C GLU A 160 4.64 7.85 9.96
N TRP A 161 3.57 7.24 10.40
CA TRP A 161 3.59 5.91 11.04
C TRP A 161 4.39 4.88 10.25
N VAL A 162 4.17 4.86 8.93
CA VAL A 162 4.89 3.95 8.02
C VAL A 162 6.39 4.23 8.00
N SER A 163 6.81 5.50 8.17
CA SER A 163 8.23 5.87 8.23
C SER A 163 8.91 5.23 9.45
N PHE A 164 8.24 5.22 10.59
CA PHE A 164 8.74 4.57 11.80
C PHE A 164 8.72 3.03 11.71
N SER A 165 7.82 2.44 10.91
CA SER A 165 7.81 0.99 10.68
C SER A 165 9.10 0.49 10.00
N ASN A 166 9.78 1.37 9.25
CA ASN A 166 11.10 1.07 8.68
C ASN A 166 12.15 0.74 9.74
N LEU A 167 12.07 1.34 10.94
CA LEU A 167 13.01 1.03 12.04
C LEU A 167 12.87 -0.42 12.49
N LEU A 168 11.64 -0.94 12.54
CA LEU A 168 11.37 -2.34 12.87
C LEU A 168 11.89 -3.28 11.77
N THR A 169 11.68 -2.92 10.50
CA THR A 169 12.20 -3.65 9.34
C THR A 169 13.72 -3.63 9.31
N CYS A 170 14.34 -2.47 9.55
CA CYS A 170 15.80 -2.33 9.64
C CYS A 170 16.37 -3.20 10.76
N ARG A 171 15.77 -3.20 11.96
CA ARG A 171 16.20 -4.06 13.07
C ARG A 171 16.12 -5.54 12.70
N HIS A 172 15.03 -5.97 12.05
CA HIS A 172 14.86 -7.34 11.57
C HIS A 172 15.95 -7.74 10.57
N ALA A 173 16.30 -6.87 9.63
CA ALA A 173 17.31 -7.11 8.59
C ALA A 173 18.75 -6.79 9.06
N LYS A 174 18.97 -6.44 10.33
CA LYS A 174 20.27 -6.00 10.87
C LYS A 174 20.87 -4.82 10.08
N ILE A 175 20.02 -3.86 9.75
CA ILE A 175 20.34 -2.59 9.10
C ILE A 175 20.36 -1.50 10.17
N LYS A 176 21.30 -0.55 10.08
CA LYS A 176 21.46 0.55 11.05
C LYS A 176 21.18 1.89 10.36
N PRO A 177 19.95 2.42 10.37
CA PRO A 177 19.67 3.73 9.78
C PRO A 177 20.52 4.83 10.41
N VAL A 178 21.05 5.73 9.59
CA VAL A 178 21.86 6.87 10.05
C VAL A 178 20.98 7.89 10.78
N CYS A 179 19.84 8.25 10.16
CA CYS A 179 18.85 9.14 10.74
C CYS A 179 17.53 9.04 10.00
N MET A 180 16.49 9.64 10.59
CA MET A 180 15.24 10.00 9.89
C MET A 180 15.24 11.51 9.65
N ILE A 181 14.63 11.94 8.53
CA ILE A 181 14.57 13.34 8.12
C ILE A 181 13.12 13.71 7.80
N THR A 182 12.66 14.86 8.29
CA THR A 182 11.39 15.46 7.90
C THR A 182 11.52 16.96 7.74
N GLU A 183 10.85 17.52 6.73
CA GLU A 183 10.79 18.97 6.49
C GLU A 183 9.92 19.68 7.54
N SER A 184 9.00 18.97 8.18
CA SER A 184 8.10 19.52 9.18
C SER A 184 8.79 19.72 10.54
N ALA A 185 8.35 20.75 11.28
CA ALA A 185 8.70 20.94 12.68
C ALA A 185 8.07 19.87 13.58
N ASN A 186 6.86 19.42 13.22
CA ASN A 186 6.15 18.36 13.91
C ASN A 186 6.22 17.05 13.12
N LEU A 187 6.15 15.92 13.83
CA LEU A 187 6.03 14.63 13.20
C LEU A 187 4.58 14.41 12.72
N ASP A 188 4.41 13.73 11.60
CA ASP A 188 3.10 13.29 11.12
C ASP A 188 2.57 12.10 11.96
N ALA A 189 3.47 11.38 12.64
CA ALA A 189 3.16 10.41 13.69
C ALA A 189 3.16 11.11 15.08
N PRO A 190 2.56 10.49 16.12
CA PRO A 190 2.62 11.00 17.48
C PRO A 190 4.04 11.32 17.95
N SER A 191 4.22 12.42 18.67
CA SER A 191 5.54 12.96 19.02
C SER A 191 6.46 11.99 19.78
N TYR A 192 5.89 11.07 20.57
CA TYR A 192 6.64 10.05 21.29
C TYR A 192 7.34 9.03 20.39
N PHE A 193 6.95 8.91 19.11
CA PHE A 193 7.66 8.06 18.13
C PHE A 193 9.09 8.57 17.90
N GLY A 194 9.31 9.90 17.87
CA GLY A 194 10.64 10.47 17.72
C GLY A 194 11.57 10.13 18.89
N LEU A 195 11.04 10.16 20.12
CA LEU A 195 11.77 9.71 21.31
C LEU A 195 12.04 8.21 21.26
N GLY A 196 11.03 7.41 20.87
CA GLY A 196 11.16 5.97 20.67
C GLY A 196 12.22 5.60 19.64
N ALA A 197 12.29 6.31 18.50
CA ALA A 197 13.32 6.11 17.48
C ALA A 197 14.73 6.29 18.06
N ARG A 198 14.93 7.34 18.87
CA ARG A 198 16.22 7.63 19.50
C ARG A 198 16.59 6.63 20.59
N LEU A 199 15.67 6.34 21.51
CA LEU A 199 15.95 5.50 22.69
C LEU A 199 15.99 4.00 22.35
N ALA A 200 15.05 3.51 21.54
CA ALA A 200 14.93 2.08 21.26
C ALA A 200 15.72 1.61 20.03
N PHE A 201 16.05 2.53 19.11
CA PHE A 201 16.76 2.20 17.87
C PHE A 201 18.08 2.96 17.70
N GLY A 202 18.37 3.97 18.51
CA GLY A 202 19.55 4.81 18.37
C GLY A 202 19.52 5.75 17.15
N VAL A 203 18.33 5.97 16.56
CA VAL A 203 18.17 6.70 15.31
C VAL A 203 17.63 8.11 15.60
N PRO A 204 18.42 9.17 15.35
CA PRO A 204 17.96 10.55 15.52
C PRO A 204 16.95 10.92 14.44
N VAL A 205 15.97 11.78 14.82
CA VAL A 205 15.01 12.36 13.88
C VAL A 205 15.35 13.84 13.70
N LYS A 206 15.85 14.19 12.51
CA LYS A 206 16.15 15.56 12.09
C LYS A 206 14.87 16.22 11.56
N ARG A 207 14.32 17.17 12.31
CA ARG A 207 13.13 17.98 11.93
C ARG A 207 13.59 19.27 11.23
N ASN A 208 12.66 19.97 10.57
CA ASN A 208 12.97 21.18 9.79
C ASN A 208 14.14 20.95 8.84
N THR A 209 14.26 19.76 8.30
CA THR A 209 15.39 19.32 7.49
C THR A 209 14.89 18.84 6.14
N LYS A 210 15.28 19.57 5.09
CA LYS A 210 14.90 19.28 3.70
C LYS A 210 15.98 18.46 3.02
N LEU A 211 15.59 17.41 2.32
CA LEU A 211 16.48 16.68 1.41
C LEU A 211 16.66 17.48 0.12
N LEU A 212 17.89 17.85 -0.21
CA LEU A 212 18.23 18.58 -1.43
C LEU A 212 18.61 17.64 -2.57
N SER A 213 19.55 16.72 -2.31
CA SER A 213 20.03 15.80 -3.32
C SER A 213 20.48 14.46 -2.75
N ILE A 214 20.48 13.45 -3.63
CA ILE A 214 21.05 12.13 -3.36
C ILE A 214 22.27 11.99 -4.25
N ASN A 215 23.43 11.70 -3.65
CA ASN A 215 24.73 11.74 -4.30
C ASN A 215 25.43 10.39 -4.23
N GLY A 216 26.28 10.14 -5.23
CA GLY A 216 27.10 8.95 -5.37
C GLY A 216 27.48 8.71 -6.83
N HIS A 217 28.27 7.70 -7.09
CA HIS A 217 28.70 7.32 -8.42
C HIS A 217 27.95 6.06 -8.91
N GLU A 218 28.32 4.88 -8.46
CA GLU A 218 27.64 3.62 -8.82
C GLU A 218 26.47 3.28 -7.92
N LYS A 219 26.46 3.78 -6.69
CA LYS A 219 25.44 3.59 -5.66
C LYS A 219 25.28 4.84 -4.83
N VAL A 220 24.31 4.85 -3.93
CA VAL A 220 24.15 5.92 -2.95
C VAL A 220 25.38 5.95 -2.03
N GLU A 221 25.98 7.13 -1.84
CA GLU A 221 27.10 7.37 -0.94
C GLU A 221 26.80 8.44 0.11
N SER A 222 25.91 9.38 -0.22
CA SER A 222 25.47 10.40 0.70
C SER A 222 24.17 11.07 0.26
N VAL A 223 23.60 11.86 1.18
CA VAL A 223 22.54 12.83 0.90
C VAL A 223 22.97 14.22 1.32
N GLU A 224 22.63 15.23 0.55
CA GLU A 224 22.75 16.64 0.95
C GLU A 224 21.41 17.10 1.52
N VAL A 225 21.44 17.69 2.68
CA VAL A 225 20.26 18.19 3.39
C VAL A 225 20.45 19.65 3.79
N GLU A 226 19.35 20.35 4.02
CA GLU A 226 19.34 21.73 4.52
C GLU A 226 18.48 21.85 5.77
N SER A 227 19.03 22.47 6.81
CA SER A 227 18.31 22.79 8.03
C SER A 227 18.69 24.19 8.52
N GLY A 228 17.69 25.06 8.70
CA GLY A 228 17.92 26.44 9.13
C GLY A 228 18.87 27.23 8.21
N GLY A 229 18.82 27.01 6.90
CA GLY A 229 19.70 27.65 5.90
C GLY A 229 21.12 27.07 5.85
N ARG A 230 21.44 26.06 6.63
CA ARG A 230 22.75 25.37 6.63
C ARG A 230 22.64 24.06 5.88
N LYS A 231 23.59 23.83 4.98
CA LYS A 231 23.73 22.58 4.24
C LYS A 231 24.64 21.62 4.99
N GLU A 232 24.26 20.35 5.00
CA GLU A 232 25.00 19.24 5.62
C GLU A 232 25.01 18.07 4.65
N THR A 233 26.13 17.37 4.55
CA THR A 233 26.22 16.10 3.82
C THR A 233 26.20 14.96 4.82
N ILE A 234 25.28 14.02 4.65
CA ILE A 234 25.13 12.83 5.50
C ILE A 234 25.55 11.61 4.69
N ALA A 235 26.62 10.94 5.11
CA ALA A 235 27.05 9.68 4.50
C ALA A 235 26.02 8.57 4.75
N CYS A 236 25.64 7.84 3.69
CA CYS A 236 24.70 6.73 3.77
C CYS A 236 24.85 5.85 2.52
N ASP A 237 24.42 4.59 2.59
CA ASP A 237 24.45 3.65 1.45
C ASP A 237 23.06 3.32 0.89
N GLY A 238 22.04 4.04 1.35
CA GLY A 238 20.68 3.90 0.87
C GLY A 238 19.75 5.00 1.34
N VAL A 239 18.62 5.17 0.64
CA VAL A 239 17.59 6.15 0.98
C VAL A 239 16.21 5.50 0.89
N ILE A 240 15.47 5.54 2.01
CA ILE A 240 14.08 5.09 2.07
C ILE A 240 13.18 6.33 2.00
N VAL A 241 12.50 6.52 0.88
CA VAL A 241 11.55 7.62 0.66
C VAL A 241 10.17 7.15 1.12
N SER A 242 9.79 7.47 2.34
CA SER A 242 8.61 6.92 3.04
C SER A 242 7.42 7.88 3.03
N GLY A 243 6.22 7.31 2.99
CA GLY A 243 4.97 8.05 3.16
C GLY A 243 4.45 8.77 1.92
N LYS A 244 3.59 9.78 2.16
CA LYS A 244 2.86 10.54 1.12
C LYS A 244 2.10 9.62 0.18
N PHE A 245 1.15 8.87 0.75
CA PHE A 245 0.33 7.91 0.00
C PHE A 245 -0.61 8.57 -0.99
N ARG A 246 -0.85 7.85 -2.09
CA ARG A 246 -1.85 8.19 -3.11
C ARG A 246 -2.64 6.95 -3.47
N SER A 247 -3.91 7.12 -3.81
CA SER A 247 -4.73 6.02 -4.30
C SER A 247 -4.12 5.40 -5.56
N GLU A 248 -4.22 4.07 -5.68
CA GLU A 248 -3.79 3.38 -6.88
C GLU A 248 -4.86 3.57 -7.96
N ASN A 249 -4.67 4.60 -8.78
CA ASN A 249 -5.67 5.11 -9.73
C ASN A 249 -5.40 4.79 -11.19
N ALA A 250 -4.42 3.94 -11.49
CA ALA A 250 -4.03 3.63 -12.88
C ALA A 250 -5.21 3.19 -13.73
N LEU A 251 -6.16 2.41 -13.16
CA LEU A 251 -7.31 1.87 -13.88
C LEU A 251 -8.39 2.88 -14.22
N TYR A 252 -8.45 4.03 -13.55
CA TYR A 252 -9.50 5.04 -13.75
C TYR A 252 -8.94 6.44 -14.02
N SER A 253 -7.65 6.56 -14.28
CA SER A 253 -7.00 7.83 -14.63
C SER A 253 -7.46 8.40 -15.98
N SER A 254 -8.09 7.59 -16.83
CA SER A 254 -8.70 8.00 -18.11
C SER A 254 -9.92 8.90 -17.98
N GLY A 255 -10.44 9.14 -16.76
CA GLY A 255 -11.42 10.16 -16.46
C GLY A 255 -12.89 9.73 -16.45
N PHE A 256 -13.22 8.47 -16.72
CA PHE A 256 -14.62 8.00 -16.66
C PHE A 256 -15.13 7.79 -15.22
N ILE A 257 -14.24 7.68 -14.24
CA ILE A 257 -14.56 7.80 -12.82
C ILE A 257 -14.03 9.16 -12.35
N LYS A 258 -14.91 10.00 -11.82
CA LYS A 258 -14.50 11.28 -11.22
C LYS A 258 -13.54 11.01 -10.05
N GLN A 259 -12.53 11.89 -9.89
CA GLN A 259 -11.50 11.74 -8.88
C GLN A 259 -11.37 13.02 -8.05
N GLU A 260 -11.03 12.84 -6.78
CA GLU A 260 -10.56 13.88 -5.90
C GLU A 260 -9.18 13.46 -5.36
N ASN A 261 -8.14 14.26 -5.63
CA ASN A 261 -6.76 13.99 -5.20
C ASN A 261 -6.25 12.57 -5.52
N THR A 262 -6.62 11.95 -6.63
CA THR A 262 -6.34 10.57 -7.05
C THR A 262 -7.28 9.49 -6.53
N ALA A 263 -8.10 9.76 -5.52
CA ALA A 263 -9.12 8.82 -5.07
C ALA A 263 -10.36 8.85 -5.98
N PRO A 264 -11.08 7.74 -6.15
CA PRO A 264 -12.36 7.78 -6.85
C PRO A 264 -13.38 8.56 -6.02
N LEU A 265 -14.00 9.56 -6.64
CA LEU A 265 -15.08 10.31 -6.00
C LEU A 265 -16.26 9.40 -5.79
N THR A 266 -16.72 9.26 -4.55
CA THR A 266 -17.92 8.52 -4.21
C THR A 266 -19.10 9.46 -4.04
N THR A 267 -20.23 9.15 -4.66
CA THR A 267 -21.50 9.91 -4.53
C THR A 267 -22.25 9.53 -3.28
N GLU A 268 -22.11 8.28 -2.87
CA GLU A 268 -22.54 7.70 -1.60
C GLU A 268 -21.41 6.85 -1.05
N ILE A 269 -21.54 6.36 0.18
CA ILE A 269 -20.54 5.47 0.77
C ILE A 269 -20.26 4.29 -0.18
N TYR A 270 -19.04 4.18 -0.68
CA TYR A 270 -18.51 3.15 -1.59
C TYR A 270 -19.00 3.18 -3.05
N ARG A 271 -20.06 3.94 -3.42
CA ARG A 271 -20.51 4.07 -4.82
C ARG A 271 -19.69 5.13 -5.53
N THR A 272 -19.05 4.78 -6.65
CA THR A 272 -18.36 5.77 -7.47
C THR A 272 -19.36 6.61 -8.29
N SER A 273 -18.84 7.61 -9.00
CA SER A 273 -19.65 8.40 -9.96
C SER A 273 -20.16 7.59 -11.15
N THR A 274 -19.77 6.33 -11.27
CA THR A 274 -20.12 5.43 -12.39
C THR A 274 -20.97 4.27 -11.87
N PRO A 275 -22.14 4.01 -12.46
CA PRO A 275 -23.00 2.90 -12.06
C PRO A 275 -22.25 1.55 -12.08
N ASN A 276 -22.59 0.68 -11.14
CA ASN A 276 -22.04 -0.67 -10.99
C ASN A 276 -20.54 -0.72 -10.74
N ILE A 277 -19.90 0.42 -10.43
CA ILE A 277 -18.51 0.48 -10.02
C ILE A 277 -18.44 1.03 -8.60
N TYR A 278 -17.83 0.25 -7.71
CA TYR A 278 -17.66 0.55 -6.30
C TYR A 278 -16.19 0.68 -5.96
N ALA A 279 -15.89 1.32 -4.84
CA ALA A 279 -14.54 1.43 -4.32
C ALA A 279 -14.53 1.17 -2.81
N VAL A 280 -13.51 0.44 -2.31
CA VAL A 280 -13.42 0.05 -0.91
C VAL A 280 -11.97 -0.04 -0.43
N GLY A 281 -11.73 0.32 0.82
CA GLY A 281 -10.41 0.34 1.42
C GLY A 281 -9.62 1.61 1.08
N ASN A 282 -8.31 1.53 1.18
CA ASN A 282 -7.43 2.70 1.07
C ASN A 282 -7.46 3.39 -0.31
N VAL A 283 -8.01 2.76 -1.34
CA VAL A 283 -8.23 3.43 -2.63
C VAL A 283 -9.13 4.66 -2.50
N LEU A 284 -9.95 4.75 -1.45
CA LEU A 284 -10.81 5.90 -1.15
C LEU A 284 -10.03 7.15 -0.69
N GLY A 285 -8.70 7.10 -0.64
CA GLY A 285 -7.84 8.24 -0.33
C GLY A 285 -7.55 8.45 1.16
N HIS A 286 -8.14 7.68 2.03
CA HIS A 286 -7.85 7.66 3.46
C HIS A 286 -6.95 6.47 3.79
N LEU A 287 -5.80 6.75 4.42
CA LEU A 287 -4.88 5.68 4.84
C LEU A 287 -5.39 5.07 6.16
N GLU A 288 -6.04 3.94 6.04
CA GLU A 288 -6.65 3.22 7.15
C GLU A 288 -5.87 1.95 7.52
N THR A 289 -6.11 1.46 8.73
CA THR A 289 -5.57 0.17 9.18
C THR A 289 -6.17 -0.99 8.37
N ALA A 290 -5.51 -2.14 8.39
CA ALA A 290 -6.04 -3.35 7.74
C ALA A 290 -7.41 -3.74 8.32
N GLY A 291 -7.62 -3.57 9.64
CA GLY A 291 -8.89 -3.83 10.31
C GLY A 291 -10.01 -2.90 9.86
N ALA A 292 -9.72 -1.61 9.72
CA ALA A 292 -10.68 -0.63 9.19
C ALA A 292 -11.05 -0.95 7.74
N CYS A 293 -10.08 -1.32 6.91
CA CYS A 293 -10.33 -1.79 5.54
C CYS A 293 -11.24 -3.04 5.49
N MET A 294 -11.05 -3.98 6.41
CA MET A 294 -11.93 -5.15 6.53
C MET A 294 -13.36 -4.75 6.91
N LEU A 295 -13.51 -3.81 7.85
CA LEU A 295 -14.84 -3.29 8.24
C LEU A 295 -15.55 -2.62 7.06
N GLN A 296 -14.83 -1.87 6.24
CA GLN A 296 -15.36 -1.29 5.01
C GLN A 296 -15.83 -2.39 4.03
N GLY A 297 -15.05 -3.46 3.85
CA GLY A 297 -15.41 -4.62 3.03
C GLY A 297 -16.74 -5.26 3.47
N ARG A 298 -16.94 -5.45 4.79
CA ARG A 298 -18.20 -5.96 5.36
C ARG A 298 -19.38 -5.03 5.09
N LYS A 299 -19.20 -3.73 5.29
CA LYS A 299 -20.26 -2.74 5.05
C LYS A 299 -20.67 -2.71 3.58
N LEU A 300 -19.72 -2.78 2.66
CA LEU A 300 -20.00 -2.83 1.22
C LEU A 300 -20.71 -4.13 0.84
N ALA A 301 -20.34 -5.27 1.40
CA ALA A 301 -21.02 -6.53 1.17
C ALA A 301 -22.50 -6.47 1.55
N ALA A 302 -22.82 -5.92 2.72
CA ALA A 302 -24.18 -5.74 3.18
C ALA A 302 -24.99 -4.81 2.26
N MET A 303 -24.36 -3.73 1.76
CA MET A 303 -24.98 -2.80 0.83
C MET A 303 -25.29 -3.47 -0.51
N ILE A 304 -24.33 -4.18 -1.11
CA ILE A 304 -24.54 -4.91 -2.38
C ILE A 304 -25.64 -5.96 -2.22
N ALA A 305 -25.64 -6.70 -1.11
CA ALA A 305 -26.69 -7.69 -0.84
C ALA A 305 -28.09 -7.07 -0.70
N SER A 306 -28.19 -5.82 -0.23
CA SER A 306 -29.46 -5.08 -0.17
C SER A 306 -29.91 -4.60 -1.54
N ASP A 307 -28.97 -4.20 -2.39
CA ASP A 307 -29.26 -3.69 -3.74
C ASP A 307 -29.72 -4.81 -4.72
N LEU A 308 -29.37 -6.07 -4.42
CA LEU A 308 -29.72 -7.23 -5.23
C LEU A 308 -31.06 -7.91 -4.83
N LYS A 309 -31.70 -7.45 -3.76
CA LYS A 309 -33.01 -7.91 -3.30
C LYS A 309 -34.12 -7.08 -3.92
#